data_7173f1c63fcacc74924d574dc16bb823
#
_entry.id   7173f1c63fcacc74924d574dc16bb823
#
_cell.length_a   1.000
_cell.length_b   1.000
_cell.length_c   1.000
_cell.angle_alpha   90.00
_cell.angle_beta   90.00
_cell.angle_gamma   90.00
#
_symmetry.space_group_name_H-M   'P 1'
#
loop_
_entity.id
_entity.type
_entity.pdbx_description
1 polymer ?
#
loop_
_entity_poly.entity_id
_entity_poly.type
_entity_poly.pdbx_seq_one_letter_code
_entity_poly.pdbx_strand_id
1 'polypeptide(L)'
;ISLTGAAIGWKMGLARGVGAILFSIVIGIIMSLLFRSSEKTRLQAMEVLPEEKSEKSPAFLILFFGVMVAILIISTSKLAPWIKVALDLSLINSLAIMVHHYFVKGEFHSWMSETWSLVKLVVPTLLIGVFVVGMVTAILPPEWISRYVGDNSFTANVAASLVGALFYFSTLTEVPIVKGLMDLGMHQGPALTLLLAGPAVSIPNLLVINRIMGFKRTAVYFLLVVILAALTGWLYGSIFV
;
A
#
# COMPACT_ATOMS: atom_id res chain seq x y z
N ILE A 1 -7.49 4.71 -9.17
CA ILE A 1 -8.57 5.68 -9.45
C ILE A 1 -9.10 5.46 -10.86
N SER A 2 -8.27 5.55 -11.90
CA SER A 2 -8.68 5.39 -13.30
C SER A 2 -9.35 4.05 -13.58
N LEU A 3 -8.78 2.94 -13.10
CA LEU A 3 -9.34 1.60 -13.28
C LEU A 3 -10.70 1.45 -12.58
N THR A 4 -10.84 1.97 -11.36
CA THR A 4 -12.11 1.97 -10.62
C THR A 4 -13.16 2.81 -11.34
N GLY A 5 -12.78 3.98 -11.87
CA GLY A 5 -13.66 4.84 -12.65
C GLY A 5 -14.14 4.19 -13.94
N ALA A 6 -13.26 3.45 -14.63
CA ALA A 6 -13.61 2.75 -15.87
C ALA A 6 -14.46 1.49 -15.65
N ALA A 7 -14.23 0.75 -14.56
CA ALA A 7 -14.87 -0.54 -14.33
C ALA A 7 -16.17 -0.46 -13.52
N ILE A 8 -16.24 0.44 -12.52
CA ILE A 8 -17.37 0.53 -11.58
C ILE A 8 -18.13 1.85 -11.78
N GLY A 9 -17.44 2.92 -12.15
CA GLY A 9 -18.04 4.23 -12.36
C GLY A 9 -17.19 5.36 -11.81
N TRP A 10 -17.27 6.51 -12.48
CA TRP A 10 -16.43 7.67 -12.17
C TRP A 10 -16.65 8.24 -10.76
N LYS A 11 -17.91 8.22 -10.28
CA LYS A 11 -18.25 8.64 -8.91
C LYS A 11 -17.49 7.81 -7.86
N MET A 12 -17.47 6.49 -8.03
CA MET A 12 -16.75 5.57 -7.14
C MET A 12 -15.24 5.78 -7.23
N GLY A 13 -14.69 6.04 -8.43
CA GLY A 13 -13.28 6.32 -8.64
C GLY A 13 -12.83 7.60 -7.94
N LEU A 14 -13.61 8.68 -8.03
CA LEU A 14 -13.38 9.93 -7.33
C LEU A 14 -13.51 9.77 -5.81
N ALA A 15 -14.58 9.12 -5.34
CA ALA A 15 -14.78 8.87 -3.91
C ALA A 15 -13.62 8.07 -3.30
N ARG A 16 -13.11 7.06 -4.03
CA ARG A 16 -11.91 6.32 -3.64
C ARG A 16 -10.68 7.22 -3.53
N GLY A 17 -10.44 8.10 -4.51
CA GLY A 17 -9.29 9.01 -4.50
C GLY A 17 -9.35 10.03 -3.38
N VAL A 18 -10.45 10.75 -3.27
CA VAL A 18 -10.67 11.76 -2.23
C VAL A 18 -10.68 11.12 -0.83
N GLY A 19 -11.41 10.01 -0.68
CA GLY A 19 -11.47 9.25 0.56
C GLY A 19 -10.08 8.79 1.02
N ALA A 20 -9.26 8.24 0.13
CA ALA A 20 -7.91 7.80 0.45
C ALA A 20 -7.00 8.93 0.94
N ILE A 21 -7.09 10.12 0.33
CA ILE A 21 -6.31 11.30 0.74
C ILE A 21 -6.77 11.78 2.12
N LEU A 22 -8.07 12.01 2.29
CA LEU A 22 -8.62 12.53 3.54
C LEU A 22 -8.31 11.58 4.72
N PHE A 23 -8.56 10.31 4.51
CA PHE A 23 -8.38 9.31 5.55
C PHE A 23 -6.90 9.08 5.90
N SER A 24 -5.97 9.18 4.94
CA SER A 24 -4.54 9.10 5.23
C SER A 24 -4.06 10.29 6.09
N ILE A 25 -4.58 11.50 5.82
CA ILE A 25 -4.28 12.70 6.62
C ILE A 25 -4.83 12.52 8.05
N VAL A 26 -6.08 12.08 8.20
CA VAL A 26 -6.72 11.88 9.50
C VAL A 26 -5.96 10.82 10.32
N ILE A 27 -5.61 9.69 9.70
CA ILE A 27 -4.81 8.64 10.38
C ILE A 27 -3.46 9.21 10.81
N GLY A 28 -2.76 9.92 9.92
CA GLY A 28 -1.47 10.53 10.22
C GLY A 28 -1.55 11.45 11.44
N ILE A 29 -2.55 12.33 11.49
CA ILE A 29 -2.78 13.23 12.62
C ILE A 29 -3.08 12.45 13.91
N ILE A 30 -4.01 11.50 13.88
CA ILE A 30 -4.38 10.71 15.07
C ILE A 30 -3.18 9.91 15.58
N MET A 31 -2.44 9.23 14.70
CA MET A 31 -1.25 8.48 15.06
C MET A 31 -0.16 9.37 15.66
N SER A 32 0.06 10.56 15.08
CA SER A 32 1.00 11.55 15.61
C SER A 32 0.60 12.03 17.00
N LEU A 33 -0.68 12.31 17.23
CA LEU A 33 -1.18 12.75 18.55
C LEU A 33 -1.08 11.63 19.59
N LEU A 34 -1.49 10.41 19.26
CA LEU A 34 -1.49 9.28 20.20
C LEU A 34 -0.07 8.84 20.60
N PHE A 35 0.90 8.97 19.70
CA PHE A 35 2.27 8.49 19.93
C PHE A 35 3.31 9.62 20.03
N ARG A 36 2.87 10.86 20.26
CA ARG A 36 3.70 12.07 20.34
C ARG A 36 4.88 11.97 21.31
N SER A 37 4.66 11.37 22.47
CA SER A 37 5.70 11.20 23.51
C SER A 37 6.85 10.30 23.03
N SER A 38 6.49 9.21 22.37
CA SER A 38 7.46 8.24 21.83
C SER A 38 8.18 8.76 20.59
N GLU A 39 7.56 9.68 19.86
CA GLU A 39 8.14 10.32 18.66
C GLU A 39 9.18 11.38 19.04
N LYS A 40 8.91 12.15 20.10
CA LYS A 40 9.91 13.09 20.64
C LYS A 40 11.22 12.38 21.07
N THR A 41 11.10 11.25 21.76
CA THR A 41 12.26 10.45 22.15
C THR A 41 13.01 9.89 20.92
N ARG A 42 12.30 9.50 19.88
CA ARG A 42 12.88 8.99 18.63
C ARG A 42 13.54 10.11 17.81
N LEU A 43 12.92 11.28 17.72
CA LEU A 43 13.49 12.46 17.06
C LEU A 43 14.74 12.92 17.79
N GLN A 44 14.73 12.97 19.12
CA GLN A 44 15.92 13.30 19.92
C GLN A 44 17.04 12.26 19.73
N ALA A 45 16.69 10.97 19.61
CA ALA A 45 17.68 9.93 19.32
C ALA A 45 18.21 10.03 17.87
N MET A 46 17.42 10.54 16.93
CA MET A 46 17.87 10.79 15.55
C MET A 46 18.69 12.07 15.43
N GLU A 47 18.41 13.12 16.23
CA GLU A 47 19.22 14.33 16.31
C GLU A 47 20.63 14.08 16.87
N VAL A 48 20.79 13.02 17.65
CA VAL A 48 22.11 12.60 18.20
C VAL A 48 22.93 11.79 17.18
N LEU A 49 22.30 11.27 16.12
CA LEU A 49 23.05 10.69 15.02
C LEU A 49 23.71 11.82 14.24
N PRO A 50 25.04 11.77 14.01
CA PRO A 50 25.69 12.76 13.16
C PRO A 50 24.92 12.84 11.85
N GLU A 51 24.50 14.03 11.44
CA GLU A 51 24.07 14.27 10.07
C GLU A 51 25.26 13.87 9.17
N GLU A 52 25.25 12.66 8.66
CA GLU A 52 26.06 12.33 7.49
C GLU A 52 25.56 13.26 6.38
N LYS A 53 26.20 14.41 6.25
CA LYS A 53 25.99 15.30 5.12
C LYS A 53 26.22 14.44 3.88
N SER A 54 25.14 14.10 3.21
CA SER A 54 25.24 13.44 1.90
C SER A 54 26.12 14.35 1.05
N GLU A 55 27.34 13.95 0.77
CA GLU A 55 28.26 14.67 -0.12
C GLU A 55 27.74 14.71 -1.56
N LYS A 56 26.58 14.06 -1.81
CA LYS A 56 25.97 13.93 -3.12
C LYS A 56 25.06 15.09 -3.44
N SER A 57 25.23 15.66 -4.62
CA SER A 57 24.39 16.71 -5.14
C SER A 57 22.91 16.26 -5.16
N PRO A 58 21.94 17.12 -4.77
CA PRO A 58 20.52 16.83 -4.90
C PRO A 58 20.11 16.42 -6.32
N ALA A 59 20.73 17.01 -7.33
CA ALA A 59 20.50 16.66 -8.74
C ALA A 59 20.90 15.21 -9.02
N PHE A 60 22.00 14.72 -8.45
CA PHE A 60 22.40 13.32 -8.57
C PHE A 60 21.38 12.38 -7.94
N LEU A 61 20.90 12.69 -6.75
CA LEU A 61 19.90 11.88 -6.06
C LEU A 61 18.60 11.80 -6.87
N ILE A 62 18.12 12.93 -7.40
CA ILE A 62 16.92 12.96 -8.23
C ILE A 62 17.14 12.10 -9.50
N LEU A 63 18.27 12.22 -10.15
CA LEU A 63 18.58 11.43 -11.35
C LEU A 63 18.69 9.94 -11.02
N PHE A 64 19.37 9.58 -9.93
CA PHE A 64 19.55 8.20 -9.49
C PHE A 64 18.21 7.51 -9.19
N PHE A 65 17.36 8.14 -8.36
CA PHE A 65 16.03 7.64 -8.07
C PHE A 65 15.11 7.68 -9.30
N GLY A 66 15.26 8.70 -10.16
CA GLY A 66 14.53 8.80 -11.42
C GLY A 66 14.81 7.62 -12.35
N VAL A 67 16.06 7.20 -12.47
CA VAL A 67 16.44 6.01 -13.26
C VAL A 67 15.86 4.73 -12.65
N MET A 68 15.90 4.56 -11.32
CA MET A 68 15.28 3.42 -10.64
C MET A 68 13.77 3.34 -10.88
N VAL A 69 13.07 4.49 -10.77
CA VAL A 69 11.63 4.57 -11.05
C VAL A 69 11.34 4.31 -12.53
N ALA A 70 12.18 4.80 -13.46
CA ALA A 70 12.04 4.54 -14.88
C ALA A 70 12.14 3.04 -15.22
N ILE A 71 13.07 2.31 -14.60
CA ILE A 71 13.17 0.85 -14.71
C ILE A 71 11.84 0.19 -14.32
N LEU A 72 11.28 0.55 -13.16
CA LEU A 72 10.00 -0.01 -12.69
C LEU A 72 8.84 0.29 -13.66
N ILE A 73 8.76 1.53 -14.18
CA ILE A 73 7.72 1.93 -15.12
C ILE A 73 7.83 1.16 -16.44
N ILE A 74 9.05 1.04 -16.99
CA ILE A 74 9.30 0.35 -18.26
C ILE A 74 9.02 -1.14 -18.12
N SER A 75 9.54 -1.79 -17.07
CA SER A 75 9.31 -3.21 -16.80
C SER A 75 7.84 -3.58 -16.67
N THR A 76 7.01 -2.68 -16.12
CA THR A 76 5.56 -2.89 -15.95
C THR A 76 4.71 -2.39 -17.11
N SER A 77 5.31 -1.69 -18.10
CA SER A 77 4.61 -1.12 -19.26
C SER A 77 4.09 -2.20 -20.21
N LYS A 78 3.17 -1.83 -21.10
CA LYS A 78 2.65 -2.72 -22.18
C LYS A 78 3.48 -2.67 -23.47
N LEU A 79 4.74 -2.27 -23.42
CA LEU A 79 5.65 -2.23 -24.56
C LEU A 79 5.99 -3.64 -25.06
N ALA A 80 6.42 -3.76 -26.31
CA ALA A 80 6.89 -5.04 -26.85
C ALA A 80 8.07 -5.59 -26.02
N PRO A 81 8.14 -6.93 -25.78
CA PRO A 81 9.12 -7.52 -24.87
C PRO A 81 10.57 -7.15 -25.18
N TRP A 82 10.94 -7.12 -26.48
CA TRP A 82 12.29 -6.78 -26.90
C TRP A 82 12.67 -5.30 -26.62
N ILE A 83 11.69 -4.37 -26.74
CA ILE A 83 11.90 -2.96 -26.40
C ILE A 83 12.10 -2.79 -24.90
N LYS A 84 11.30 -3.47 -24.07
CA LYS A 84 11.47 -3.47 -22.62
C LYS A 84 12.88 -3.92 -22.23
N VAL A 85 13.30 -5.09 -22.73
CA VAL A 85 14.62 -5.64 -22.40
C VAL A 85 15.74 -4.69 -22.82
N ALA A 86 15.65 -4.10 -24.00
CA ALA A 86 16.65 -3.16 -24.47
C ALA A 86 16.72 -1.89 -23.60
N LEU A 87 15.56 -1.31 -23.24
CA LEU A 87 15.49 -0.12 -22.38
C LEU A 87 15.94 -0.44 -20.96
N ASP A 88 15.47 -1.54 -20.37
CA ASP A 88 15.86 -1.94 -19.01
C ASP A 88 17.37 -2.21 -18.93
N LEU A 89 17.97 -2.88 -19.91
CA LEU A 89 19.42 -3.08 -19.97
C LEU A 89 20.18 -1.76 -20.08
N SER A 90 19.69 -0.81 -20.89
CA SER A 90 20.29 0.52 -21.02
C SER A 90 20.25 1.29 -19.70
N LEU A 91 19.11 1.27 -19.01
CA LEU A 91 18.93 1.94 -17.71
C LEU A 91 19.74 1.28 -16.60
N ILE A 92 19.79 -0.05 -16.56
CA ILE A 92 20.62 -0.81 -15.61
C ILE A 92 22.11 -0.48 -15.83
N ASN A 93 22.56 -0.41 -17.09
CA ASN A 93 23.93 -0.01 -17.41
C ASN A 93 24.21 1.45 -16.96
N SER A 94 23.27 2.37 -17.21
CA SER A 94 23.36 3.74 -16.73
C SER A 94 23.44 3.80 -15.19
N LEU A 95 22.63 3.00 -14.49
CA LEU A 95 22.66 2.89 -13.02
C LEU A 95 24.01 2.33 -12.54
N ALA A 96 24.55 1.31 -13.20
CA ALA A 96 25.85 0.74 -12.88
C ALA A 96 27.00 1.76 -13.04
N ILE A 97 26.96 2.57 -14.10
CA ILE A 97 27.93 3.66 -14.32
C ILE A 97 27.80 4.71 -13.22
N MET A 98 26.57 5.10 -12.87
CA MET A 98 26.31 6.07 -11.79
C MET A 98 26.84 5.54 -10.44
N VAL A 99 26.59 4.29 -10.12
CA VAL A 99 27.10 3.65 -8.90
C VAL A 99 28.63 3.61 -8.91
N HIS A 100 29.23 3.22 -10.02
CA HIS A 100 30.68 3.13 -10.14
C HIS A 100 31.40 4.47 -9.97
N HIS A 101 30.82 5.56 -10.51
CA HIS A 101 31.44 6.89 -10.47
C HIS A 101 31.16 7.68 -9.19
N TYR A 102 29.98 7.52 -8.58
CA TYR A 102 29.51 8.38 -7.50
C TYR A 102 29.48 7.70 -6.13
N PHE A 103 29.61 6.37 -6.06
CA PHE A 103 29.63 5.67 -4.78
C PHE A 103 31.07 5.31 -4.37
N VAL A 104 31.43 5.65 -3.15
CA VAL A 104 32.66 5.17 -2.54
C VAL A 104 32.53 3.68 -2.20
N LYS A 105 33.63 2.93 -2.26
CA LYS A 105 33.59 1.44 -2.07
C LYS A 105 32.86 0.99 -0.81
N GLY A 106 32.98 1.71 0.31
CA GLY A 106 32.27 1.38 1.57
C GLY A 106 30.78 1.69 1.52
N GLU A 107 30.39 2.78 0.89
CA GLU A 107 29.01 3.27 0.80
C GLU A 107 28.10 2.34 0.01
N PHE A 108 28.58 1.83 -1.13
CA PHE A 108 27.83 0.84 -1.91
C PHE A 108 27.61 -0.46 -1.12
N HIS A 109 28.62 -0.90 -0.38
CA HIS A 109 28.49 -2.10 0.44
C HIS A 109 27.46 -1.92 1.57
N SER A 110 27.51 -0.79 2.26
CA SER A 110 26.53 -0.46 3.31
C SER A 110 25.11 -0.38 2.74
N TRP A 111 24.92 0.33 1.63
CA TRP A 111 23.62 0.44 0.96
C TRP A 111 23.07 -0.92 0.54
N MET A 112 23.92 -1.77 -0.04
CA MET A 112 23.52 -3.12 -0.45
C MET A 112 23.18 -4.01 0.77
N SER A 113 23.96 -3.88 1.85
CA SER A 113 23.70 -4.62 3.11
C SER A 113 22.37 -4.22 3.75
N GLU A 114 22.07 -2.93 3.79
CA GLU A 114 20.77 -2.43 4.30
C GLU A 114 19.62 -2.87 3.40
N THR A 115 19.76 -2.73 2.09
CA THR A 115 18.77 -3.21 1.11
C THR A 115 18.52 -4.71 1.30
N TRP A 116 19.57 -5.52 1.45
CA TRP A 116 19.46 -6.96 1.68
C TRP A 116 18.82 -7.28 3.02
N SER A 117 19.07 -6.48 4.04
CA SER A 117 18.39 -6.59 5.34
C SER A 117 16.88 -6.35 5.23
N LEU A 118 16.48 -5.33 4.47
CA LEU A 118 15.07 -5.07 4.16
C LEU A 118 14.44 -6.19 3.33
N VAL A 119 15.14 -6.72 2.33
CA VAL A 119 14.67 -7.85 1.52
C VAL A 119 14.41 -9.08 2.40
N LYS A 120 15.33 -9.43 3.31
CA LYS A 120 15.16 -10.53 4.26
C LYS A 120 13.98 -10.33 5.21
N LEU A 121 13.65 -9.09 5.54
CA LEU A 121 12.51 -8.75 6.39
C LEU A 121 11.19 -8.80 5.61
N VAL A 122 11.16 -8.15 4.46
CA VAL A 122 9.92 -7.89 3.70
C VAL A 122 9.49 -9.12 2.90
N VAL A 123 10.40 -9.75 2.15
CA VAL A 123 10.04 -10.83 1.21
C VAL A 123 9.45 -12.06 1.91
N PRO A 124 10.06 -12.64 2.96
CA PRO A 124 9.46 -13.78 3.64
C PRO A 124 8.11 -13.43 4.29
N THR A 125 8.01 -12.22 4.86
CA THR A 125 6.78 -11.74 5.49
C THR A 125 5.64 -11.58 4.48
N LEU A 126 5.93 -11.04 3.28
CA LEU A 126 4.97 -10.95 2.19
C LEU A 126 4.55 -12.33 1.68
N LEU A 127 5.49 -13.25 1.48
CA LEU A 127 5.20 -14.60 1.00
C LEU A 127 4.29 -15.37 1.98
N ILE A 128 4.58 -15.31 3.28
CA ILE A 128 3.74 -15.91 4.32
C ILE A 128 2.34 -15.27 4.29
N GLY A 129 2.25 -13.94 4.22
CA GLY A 129 0.99 -13.22 4.17
C GLY A 129 0.15 -13.59 2.94
N VAL A 130 0.75 -13.63 1.76
CA VAL A 130 0.08 -14.05 0.51
C VAL A 130 -0.39 -15.49 0.60
N PHE A 131 0.42 -16.39 1.14
CA PHE A 131 0.05 -17.79 1.33
C PHE A 131 -1.15 -17.95 2.26
N VAL A 132 -1.14 -17.28 3.43
CA VAL A 132 -2.25 -17.29 4.40
C VAL A 132 -3.53 -16.75 3.76
N VAL A 133 -3.44 -15.61 3.04
CA VAL A 133 -4.60 -15.04 2.34
C VAL A 133 -5.12 -15.99 1.25
N GLY A 134 -4.23 -16.59 0.46
CA GLY A 134 -4.62 -17.57 -0.56
C GLY A 134 -5.37 -18.76 0.03
N MET A 135 -4.93 -19.27 1.19
CA MET A 135 -5.64 -20.33 1.91
C MET A 135 -7.05 -19.88 2.38
N VAL A 136 -7.12 -18.69 3.00
CA VAL A 136 -8.39 -18.15 3.50
C VAL A 136 -9.38 -17.93 2.36
N THR A 137 -8.95 -17.34 1.25
CA THR A 137 -9.83 -17.10 0.08
C THR A 137 -10.32 -18.39 -0.58
N ALA A 138 -9.53 -19.45 -0.54
CA ALA A 138 -9.95 -20.75 -1.09
C ALA A 138 -11.03 -21.45 -0.23
N ILE A 139 -11.10 -21.12 1.06
CA ILE A 139 -12.04 -21.73 2.01
C ILE A 139 -13.33 -20.91 2.15
N LEU A 140 -13.28 -19.58 1.91
CA LEU A 140 -14.42 -18.68 2.13
C LEU A 140 -15.41 -18.76 0.96
N PRO A 141 -16.66 -19.20 1.19
CA PRO A 141 -17.70 -19.22 0.14
C PRO A 141 -18.05 -17.77 -0.29
N PRO A 142 -18.13 -17.50 -1.61
CA PRO A 142 -18.53 -16.18 -2.12
C PRO A 142 -19.91 -15.70 -1.61
N GLU A 143 -20.81 -16.64 -1.31
CA GLU A 143 -22.16 -16.38 -0.83
C GLU A 143 -22.18 -15.71 0.56
N TRP A 144 -21.18 -15.98 1.38
CA TRP A 144 -21.05 -15.33 2.69
C TRP A 144 -20.75 -13.85 2.55
N ILE A 145 -19.97 -13.51 1.53
CA ILE A 145 -19.58 -12.10 1.29
C ILE A 145 -20.81 -11.30 0.89
N SER A 146 -21.62 -11.79 -0.05
CA SER A 146 -22.85 -11.10 -0.49
C SER A 146 -23.88 -10.99 0.63
N ARG A 147 -24.00 -12.01 1.50
CA ARG A 147 -24.92 -11.99 2.65
C ARG A 147 -24.59 -10.93 3.70
N TYR A 148 -23.29 -10.68 3.95
CA TYR A 148 -22.84 -9.76 5.01
C TYR A 148 -22.57 -8.34 4.52
N VAL A 149 -22.49 -8.13 3.21
CA VAL A 149 -22.16 -6.83 2.61
C VAL A 149 -23.16 -6.36 1.55
N GLY A 150 -24.36 -6.98 1.52
CA GLY A 150 -25.41 -6.67 0.55
C GLY A 150 -26.20 -5.40 0.87
N ASP A 151 -26.09 -4.83 2.05
CA ASP A 151 -26.76 -3.60 2.48
C ASP A 151 -25.74 -2.50 2.82
N ASN A 152 -26.21 -1.25 3.03
CA ASN A 152 -25.36 -0.14 3.45
C ASN A 152 -25.38 0.06 4.98
N SER A 153 -25.61 -0.98 5.77
CA SER A 153 -25.51 -0.85 7.23
C SER A 153 -24.06 -0.57 7.64
N PHE A 154 -23.88 0.08 8.78
CA PHE A 154 -22.54 0.31 9.34
C PHE A 154 -21.81 -1.01 9.59
N THR A 155 -22.54 -2.05 10.02
CA THR A 155 -22.02 -3.40 10.23
C THR A 155 -21.54 -4.05 8.94
N ALA A 156 -22.25 -3.88 7.83
CA ALA A 156 -21.81 -4.36 6.51
C ALA A 156 -20.53 -3.65 6.05
N ASN A 157 -20.43 -2.34 6.27
CA ASN A 157 -19.22 -1.59 5.98
C ASN A 157 -18.03 -2.00 6.87
N VAL A 158 -18.24 -2.25 8.16
CA VAL A 158 -17.19 -2.80 9.04
C VAL A 158 -16.76 -4.19 8.58
N ALA A 159 -17.71 -5.07 8.22
CA ALA A 159 -17.39 -6.38 7.69
C ALA A 159 -16.58 -6.29 6.39
N ALA A 160 -16.98 -5.42 5.45
CA ALA A 160 -16.24 -5.16 4.22
C ALA A 160 -14.83 -4.63 4.48
N SER A 161 -14.67 -3.73 5.47
CA SER A 161 -13.37 -3.21 5.87
C SER A 161 -12.46 -4.29 6.45
N LEU A 162 -12.99 -5.16 7.31
CA LEU A 162 -12.24 -6.29 7.86
C LEU A 162 -11.83 -7.28 6.77
N VAL A 163 -12.76 -7.60 5.86
CA VAL A 163 -12.46 -8.44 4.70
C VAL A 163 -11.37 -7.80 3.86
N GLY A 164 -11.51 -6.53 3.47
CA GLY A 164 -10.50 -5.79 2.71
C GLY A 164 -9.13 -5.76 3.40
N ALA A 165 -9.12 -5.56 4.73
CA ALA A 165 -7.90 -5.54 5.53
C ALA A 165 -7.21 -6.91 5.67
N LEU A 166 -7.97 -7.99 5.61
CA LEU A 166 -7.42 -9.36 5.69
C LEU A 166 -6.96 -9.89 4.33
N PHE A 167 -7.62 -9.46 3.26
CA PHE A 167 -7.30 -9.95 1.92
C PHE A 167 -6.20 -9.11 1.27
N TYR A 168 -5.23 -9.80 0.69
CA TYR A 168 -4.23 -9.17 -0.16
C TYR A 168 -4.73 -9.18 -1.61
N PHE A 169 -5.37 -8.11 -2.01
CA PHE A 169 -5.71 -7.92 -3.43
C PHE A 169 -4.57 -7.19 -4.14
N SER A 170 -4.11 -7.74 -5.26
CA SER A 170 -3.30 -6.96 -6.18
C SER A 170 -4.15 -5.78 -6.68
N THR A 171 -3.56 -4.59 -6.77
CA THR A 171 -4.24 -3.38 -7.26
C THR A 171 -4.91 -3.56 -8.63
N LEU A 172 -4.45 -4.52 -9.43
CA LEU A 172 -5.02 -4.86 -10.74
C LEU A 172 -6.23 -5.79 -10.63
N THR A 173 -6.28 -6.67 -9.63
CA THR A 173 -7.35 -7.66 -9.46
C THR A 173 -8.44 -7.20 -8.50
N GLU A 174 -8.15 -6.26 -7.61
CA GLU A 174 -9.08 -5.73 -6.63
C GLU A 174 -10.37 -5.18 -7.27
N VAL A 175 -10.23 -4.33 -8.29
CA VAL A 175 -11.37 -3.68 -8.95
C VAL A 175 -12.29 -4.66 -9.67
N PRO A 176 -11.79 -5.62 -10.50
CA PRO A 176 -12.62 -6.67 -11.06
C PRO A 176 -13.33 -7.54 -10.03
N ILE A 177 -12.65 -7.86 -8.91
CA ILE A 177 -13.24 -8.66 -7.84
C ILE A 177 -14.39 -7.90 -7.17
N VAL A 178 -14.14 -6.63 -6.78
CA VAL A 178 -15.19 -5.80 -6.19
C VAL A 178 -16.37 -5.62 -7.13
N LYS A 179 -16.11 -5.41 -8.42
CA LYS A 179 -17.19 -5.36 -9.42
C LYS A 179 -17.97 -6.66 -9.46
N GLY A 180 -17.33 -7.82 -9.49
CA GLY A 180 -17.98 -9.11 -9.44
C GLY A 180 -18.85 -9.30 -8.18
N LEU A 181 -18.37 -8.84 -7.01
CA LEU A 181 -19.15 -8.85 -5.76
C LEU A 181 -20.36 -7.90 -5.82
N MET A 182 -20.22 -6.74 -6.46
CA MET A 182 -21.34 -5.82 -6.69
C MET A 182 -22.38 -6.44 -7.64
N ASP A 183 -21.96 -7.15 -8.68
CA ASP A 183 -22.84 -7.86 -9.60
C ASP A 183 -23.58 -9.02 -8.87
N LEU A 184 -23.03 -9.55 -7.77
CA LEU A 184 -23.66 -10.52 -6.87
C LEU A 184 -24.49 -9.89 -5.74
N GLY A 185 -24.69 -8.55 -5.75
CA GLY A 185 -25.55 -7.86 -4.81
C GLY A 185 -24.81 -7.11 -3.68
N MET A 186 -23.49 -6.96 -3.74
CA MET A 186 -22.77 -6.11 -2.79
C MET A 186 -23.15 -4.63 -2.99
N HIS A 187 -23.52 -3.95 -1.90
CA HIS A 187 -23.87 -2.54 -1.96
C HIS A 187 -22.65 -1.65 -2.21
N GLN A 188 -22.86 -0.46 -2.82
CA GLN A 188 -21.79 0.45 -3.21
C GLN A 188 -20.99 1.00 -2.01
N GLY A 189 -21.61 1.18 -0.84
CA GLY A 189 -20.95 1.59 0.39
C GLY A 189 -19.86 0.60 0.82
N PRO A 190 -20.21 -0.67 1.13
CA PRO A 190 -19.25 -1.72 1.42
C PRO A 190 -18.20 -1.93 0.31
N ALA A 191 -18.60 -1.75 -0.97
CA ALA A 191 -17.65 -1.83 -2.10
C ALA A 191 -16.57 -0.75 -2.02
N LEU A 192 -16.94 0.52 -1.74
CA LEU A 192 -15.97 1.58 -1.52
C LEU A 192 -15.11 1.33 -0.28
N THR A 193 -15.72 0.85 0.80
CA THR A 193 -14.99 0.48 2.02
C THR A 193 -13.89 -0.54 1.74
N LEU A 194 -14.21 -1.60 0.99
CA LEU A 194 -13.25 -2.63 0.60
C LEU A 194 -12.12 -2.06 -0.25
N LEU A 195 -12.45 -1.23 -1.24
CA LEU A 195 -11.49 -0.55 -2.11
C LEU A 195 -10.57 0.45 -1.38
N LEU A 196 -10.96 0.96 -0.22
CA LEU A 196 -10.15 1.83 0.62
C LEU A 196 -9.29 1.04 1.61
N ALA A 197 -9.87 0.03 2.26
CA ALA A 197 -9.21 -0.76 3.29
C ALA A 197 -8.14 -1.69 2.71
N GLY A 198 -8.41 -2.35 1.58
CA GLY A 198 -7.53 -3.35 0.96
C GLY A 198 -6.12 -2.84 0.70
N PRO A 199 -5.93 -1.74 -0.05
CA PRO A 199 -4.60 -1.18 -0.29
C PRO A 199 -3.93 -0.57 0.94
N ALA A 200 -4.73 -0.06 1.90
CA ALA A 200 -4.20 0.59 3.08
C ALA A 200 -3.65 -0.43 4.09
N VAL A 201 -4.33 -1.57 4.21
CA VAL A 201 -4.00 -2.60 5.20
C VAL A 201 -4.25 -3.97 4.59
N SER A 202 -3.23 -4.79 4.57
CA SER A 202 -3.33 -6.22 4.24
C SER A 202 -2.51 -7.02 5.24
N ILE A 203 -2.80 -8.29 5.45
CA ILE A 203 -2.04 -9.13 6.38
C ILE A 203 -0.53 -9.04 6.12
N PRO A 204 0.00 -9.16 4.89
CA PRO A 204 1.42 -9.01 4.63
C PRO A 204 1.96 -7.64 5.06
N ASN A 205 1.25 -6.55 4.73
CA ASN A 205 1.66 -5.21 5.11
C ASN A 205 1.64 -5.00 6.63
N LEU A 206 0.61 -5.51 7.31
CA LEU A 206 0.53 -5.45 8.77
C LEU A 206 1.70 -6.15 9.45
N LEU A 207 2.13 -7.30 8.93
CA LEU A 207 3.28 -8.02 9.47
C LEU A 207 4.57 -7.22 9.32
N VAL A 208 4.75 -6.54 8.19
CA VAL A 208 5.90 -5.65 7.96
C VAL A 208 5.84 -4.43 8.88
N ILE A 209 4.69 -3.74 8.92
CA ILE A 209 4.46 -2.57 9.78
C ILE A 209 4.68 -2.93 11.25
N ASN A 210 4.18 -4.09 11.69
CA ASN A 210 4.34 -4.56 13.06
C ASN A 210 5.82 -4.76 13.44
N ARG A 211 6.64 -5.24 12.51
CA ARG A 211 8.07 -5.39 12.74
C ARG A 211 8.81 -4.06 12.87
N ILE A 212 8.32 -3.01 12.20
CA ILE A 212 8.92 -1.69 12.20
C ILE A 212 8.42 -0.82 13.35
N MET A 213 7.08 -0.79 13.57
CA MET A 213 6.43 0.12 14.52
C MET A 213 6.06 -0.54 15.85
N GLY A 214 6.05 -1.87 15.92
CA GLY A 214 5.62 -2.66 17.08
C GLY A 214 4.10 -2.84 17.15
N PHE A 215 3.68 -3.85 17.92
CA PHE A 215 2.30 -4.33 17.96
C PHE A 215 1.26 -3.25 18.33
N LYS A 216 1.52 -2.45 19.37
CA LYS A 216 0.56 -1.43 19.83
C LYS A 216 0.21 -0.41 18.73
N ARG A 217 1.23 0.11 18.04
CA ARG A 217 1.04 1.11 16.98
C ARG A 217 0.36 0.50 15.76
N THR A 218 0.74 -0.71 15.40
CA THR A 218 0.14 -1.45 14.29
C THR A 218 -1.33 -1.76 14.56
N ALA A 219 -1.69 -2.16 15.78
CA ALA A 219 -3.07 -2.42 16.17
C ALA A 219 -3.92 -1.15 16.11
N VAL A 220 -3.42 -0.02 16.61
CA VAL A 220 -4.12 1.27 16.52
C VAL A 220 -4.27 1.70 15.07
N TYR A 221 -3.22 1.60 14.27
CA TYR A 221 -3.28 1.90 12.83
C TYR A 221 -4.34 1.04 12.12
N PHE A 222 -4.33 -0.27 12.37
CA PHE A 222 -5.33 -1.19 11.82
C PHE A 222 -6.76 -0.79 12.18
N LEU A 223 -7.03 -0.53 13.47
CA LEU A 223 -8.35 -0.11 13.94
C LEU A 223 -8.80 1.21 13.29
N LEU A 224 -7.90 2.18 13.18
CA LEU A 224 -8.20 3.46 12.52
C LEU A 224 -8.55 3.25 11.05
N VAL A 225 -7.80 2.42 10.33
CA VAL A 225 -8.10 2.11 8.92
C VAL A 225 -9.47 1.46 8.80
N VAL A 226 -9.78 0.44 9.62
CA VAL A 226 -11.07 -0.27 9.59
C VAL A 226 -12.22 0.69 9.86
N ILE A 227 -12.11 1.51 10.89
CA ILE A 227 -13.18 2.43 11.28
C ILE A 227 -13.38 3.54 10.24
N LEU A 228 -12.30 4.17 9.77
CA LEU A 228 -12.39 5.29 8.82
C LEU A 228 -12.82 4.82 7.44
N ALA A 229 -12.37 3.65 6.98
CA ALA A 229 -12.84 3.08 5.74
C ALA A 229 -14.34 2.74 5.80
N ALA A 230 -14.79 2.11 6.91
CA ALA A 230 -16.19 1.80 7.12
C ALA A 230 -17.07 3.06 7.18
N LEU A 231 -16.64 4.11 7.89
CA LEU A 231 -17.33 5.39 7.93
C LEU A 231 -17.43 6.04 6.55
N THR A 232 -16.33 6.04 5.80
CA THR A 232 -16.28 6.64 4.46
C THR A 232 -17.22 5.91 3.49
N GLY A 233 -17.22 4.57 3.51
CA GLY A 233 -18.11 3.78 2.66
C GLY A 233 -19.57 3.92 3.07
N TRP A 234 -19.87 3.90 4.37
CA TRP A 234 -21.21 4.11 4.89
C TRP A 234 -21.78 5.47 4.50
N LEU A 235 -21.00 6.55 4.68
CA LEU A 235 -21.37 7.90 4.25
C LEU A 235 -21.60 7.97 2.75
N TYR A 236 -20.70 7.39 1.95
CA TYR A 236 -20.83 7.36 0.51
C TYR A 236 -22.11 6.64 0.06
N GLY A 237 -22.38 5.45 0.60
CA GLY A 237 -23.56 4.68 0.28
C GLY A 237 -24.87 5.34 0.74
N SER A 238 -24.82 6.22 1.78
CA SER A 238 -25.98 6.95 2.25
C SER A 238 -26.27 8.26 1.47
N ILE A 239 -25.24 8.85 0.84
CA ILE A 239 -25.37 10.15 0.16
C ILE A 239 -25.53 10.00 -1.36
N PHE A 240 -24.84 9.03 -1.96
CA PHE A 240 -24.70 8.93 -3.41
C PHE A 240 -25.43 7.75 -4.05
N VAL A 241 -26.02 6.87 -3.25
CA VAL A 241 -26.73 5.67 -3.65
C VAL A 241 -28.11 5.65 -3.03
#